data_08709bfc22f42e047951a99f04c8fb5a
#
_entry.id   08709bfc22f42e047951a99f04c8fb5a
#
_cell.length_a   1.000
_cell.length_b   1.000
_cell.length_c   1.000
_cell.angle_alpha   90.00
_cell.angle_beta   90.00
_cell.angle_gamma   90.00
#
_symmetry.space_group_name_H-M   'P 1'
#
loop_
_entity.id
_entity.type
_entity.pdbx_description
1 polymer ?
#
loop_
_entity_poly.entity_id
_entity_poly.type
_entity_poly.pdbx_seq_one_letter_code
_entity_poly.pdbx_strand_id
1 'polypeptide(L)'
;MAKPVRRETGLAMKRTVAQRKDRASYSAKREKIVKAAGPVLKRYGLGGTTIEAIAKEAGVDRATIYYYFSDKGAIFRDAIHGGLAEMVAALEEVAASGDSPDVRLRNSMRVVMRAFEKHYPQLYIFFTEDSSSVIDQDLNKEIIESGRRYEDLVDETVRDGIRQGIFQTSLPPKVFAKTVTGMLNWTSRWFVPDGMLGADDVADGMADTILNGVMARATER
;
A
#
# COMPACT_ATOMS: atom_id res chain seq x y z
N MET A 1 1.27 13.63 57.25
CA MET A 1 -0.01 14.06 56.63
C MET A 1 0.01 13.65 55.16
N ALA A 2 -0.71 12.59 54.79
CA ALA A 2 -0.79 12.08 53.41
C ALA A 2 -1.90 12.85 52.69
N LYS A 3 -1.60 13.39 51.48
CA LYS A 3 -2.59 14.03 50.59
C LYS A 3 -3.59 12.98 50.09
N PRO A 4 -4.89 13.30 50.02
CA PRO A 4 -5.88 12.38 49.50
C PRO A 4 -5.71 12.21 48.01
N VAL A 5 -5.61 10.97 47.51
CA VAL A 5 -5.69 10.59 46.11
C VAL A 5 -7.08 10.96 45.62
N ARG A 6 -7.17 11.95 44.71
CA ARG A 6 -8.39 12.33 44.01
C ARG A 6 -8.90 11.11 43.20
N ARG A 7 -9.97 10.49 43.65
CA ARG A 7 -10.76 9.55 42.84
C ARG A 7 -11.26 10.31 41.63
N GLU A 8 -10.74 10.00 40.47
CA GLU A 8 -11.34 10.46 39.18
C GLU A 8 -12.79 10.00 39.18
N THR A 9 -13.70 10.96 39.19
CA THR A 9 -15.13 10.72 39.26
C THR A 9 -15.58 9.97 38.02
N GLY A 10 -16.47 9.00 38.15
CA GLY A 10 -16.97 8.13 37.08
C GLY A 10 -17.57 8.89 35.88
N LEU A 11 -17.77 10.22 35.98
CA LEU A 11 -18.12 11.14 34.91
C LEU A 11 -16.95 11.43 33.94
N ALA A 12 -15.72 11.56 34.45
CA ALA A 12 -14.54 11.76 33.58
C ALA A 12 -14.27 10.50 32.74
N MET A 13 -14.37 9.32 33.36
CA MET A 13 -14.22 8.04 32.67
C MET A 13 -15.32 7.81 31.63
N LYS A 14 -16.58 8.16 31.92
CA LYS A 14 -17.69 8.08 30.96
C LYS A 14 -17.51 9.03 29.78
N ARG A 15 -16.99 10.25 29.99
CA ARG A 15 -16.67 11.20 28.90
C ARG A 15 -15.54 10.68 28.01
N THR A 16 -14.48 10.10 28.57
CA THR A 16 -13.37 9.52 27.80
C THR A 16 -13.83 8.33 26.97
N VAL A 17 -14.71 7.47 27.52
CA VAL A 17 -15.30 6.33 26.79
C VAL A 17 -16.23 6.81 25.68
N ALA A 18 -17.04 7.83 25.91
CA ALA A 18 -17.91 8.43 24.88
C ALA A 18 -17.09 9.05 23.76
N GLN A 19 -16.05 9.84 24.07
CA GLN A 19 -15.14 10.41 23.06
C GLN A 19 -14.40 9.36 22.26
N ARG A 20 -13.96 8.25 22.87
CA ARG A 20 -13.35 7.11 22.16
C ARG A 20 -14.35 6.41 21.25
N LYS A 21 -15.59 6.24 21.70
CA LYS A 21 -16.68 5.64 20.93
C LYS A 21 -17.05 6.52 19.72
N ASP A 22 -17.10 7.83 19.90
CA ASP A 22 -17.34 8.79 18.81
C ASP A 22 -16.21 8.76 17.77
N ARG A 23 -14.95 8.72 18.21
CA ARG A 23 -13.80 8.61 17.32
C ARG A 23 -13.80 7.27 16.55
N ALA A 24 -14.08 6.16 17.22
CA ALA A 24 -14.16 4.85 16.57
C ALA A 24 -15.32 4.79 15.56
N SER A 25 -16.48 5.35 15.90
CA SER A 25 -17.62 5.45 14.99
C SER A 25 -17.32 6.34 13.78
N TYR A 26 -16.63 7.46 13.99
CA TYR A 26 -16.19 8.36 12.91
C TYR A 26 -15.22 7.63 11.98
N SER A 27 -14.19 6.96 12.52
CA SER A 27 -13.22 6.20 11.75
C SER A 27 -13.87 5.07 10.94
N ALA A 28 -14.76 4.30 11.58
CA ALA A 28 -15.44 3.19 10.90
C ALA A 28 -16.33 3.67 9.73
N LYS A 29 -17.03 4.81 9.88
CA LYS A 29 -17.80 5.38 8.78
C LYS A 29 -16.91 5.92 7.67
N ARG A 30 -15.80 6.59 8.01
CA ARG A 30 -14.80 7.05 7.04
C ARG A 30 -14.24 5.87 6.23
N GLU A 31 -13.84 4.79 6.90
CA GLU A 31 -13.36 3.57 6.27
C GLU A 31 -14.43 2.90 5.36
N LYS A 32 -15.69 2.89 5.78
CA LYS A 32 -16.81 2.39 4.96
C LYS A 32 -16.92 3.17 3.64
N ILE A 33 -16.79 4.49 3.67
CA ILE A 33 -16.83 5.35 2.48
C ILE A 33 -15.64 5.05 1.57
N VAL A 34 -14.44 4.94 2.14
CA VAL A 34 -13.22 4.60 1.40
C VAL A 34 -13.34 3.24 0.71
N LYS A 35 -13.84 2.21 1.42
CA LYS A 35 -14.08 0.89 0.84
C LYS A 35 -15.11 0.93 -0.30
N ALA A 36 -16.17 1.70 -0.15
CA ALA A 36 -17.20 1.86 -1.18
C ALA A 36 -16.69 2.58 -2.44
N ALA A 37 -15.67 3.42 -2.32
CA ALA A 37 -15.07 4.07 -3.47
C ALA A 37 -14.37 3.08 -4.44
N GLY A 38 -13.86 1.96 -3.95
CA GLY A 38 -13.16 0.94 -4.74
C GLY A 38 -13.99 0.39 -5.90
N PRO A 39 -15.17 -0.24 -5.66
CA PRO A 39 -16.02 -0.76 -6.73
C PRO A 39 -16.47 0.31 -7.75
N VAL A 40 -16.72 1.53 -7.28
CA VAL A 40 -17.09 2.66 -8.14
C VAL A 40 -15.94 3.03 -9.06
N LEU A 41 -14.75 3.10 -8.49
CA LEU A 41 -13.51 3.41 -9.20
C LEU A 41 -13.18 2.34 -10.26
N LYS A 42 -13.34 1.06 -9.91
CA LYS A 42 -13.17 -0.06 -10.84
C LYS A 42 -14.10 0.05 -12.05
N ARG A 43 -15.34 0.51 -11.82
CA ARG A 43 -16.38 0.59 -12.86
C ARG A 43 -16.25 1.79 -13.77
N TYR A 44 -15.86 2.95 -13.23
CA TYR A 44 -15.93 4.23 -13.93
C TYR A 44 -14.56 4.92 -14.14
N GLY A 45 -13.48 4.34 -13.61
CA GLY A 45 -12.17 5.00 -13.54
C GLY A 45 -12.16 6.23 -12.64
N LEU A 46 -11.01 6.87 -12.46
CA LEU A 46 -10.86 8.05 -11.61
C LEU A 46 -11.67 9.25 -12.16
N GLY A 47 -11.61 9.49 -13.46
CA GLY A 47 -12.32 10.59 -14.11
C GLY A 47 -13.85 10.45 -14.00
N GLY A 48 -14.39 9.24 -14.23
CA GLY A 48 -15.83 8.95 -14.21
C GLY A 48 -16.43 8.75 -12.82
N THR A 49 -15.61 8.62 -11.77
CA THR A 49 -16.11 8.46 -10.41
C THR A 49 -16.69 9.77 -9.87
N THR A 50 -17.90 9.70 -9.30
CA THR A 50 -18.60 10.85 -8.68
C THR A 50 -18.90 10.58 -7.21
N ILE A 51 -19.09 11.66 -6.44
CA ILE A 51 -19.50 11.59 -5.01
C ILE A 51 -20.87 10.89 -4.88
N GLU A 52 -21.78 11.12 -5.84
CA GLU A 52 -23.10 10.47 -5.87
C GLU A 52 -22.98 8.95 -6.00
N ALA A 53 -22.11 8.48 -6.89
CA ALA A 53 -21.88 7.05 -7.10
C ALA A 53 -21.27 6.41 -5.85
N ILE A 54 -20.30 7.08 -5.21
CA ILE A 54 -19.69 6.61 -3.95
C ILE A 54 -20.74 6.59 -2.82
N ALA A 55 -21.57 7.63 -2.68
CA ALA A 55 -22.60 7.70 -1.67
C ALA A 55 -23.61 6.56 -1.80
N LYS A 56 -24.05 6.28 -3.05
CA LYS A 56 -24.94 5.16 -3.36
C LYS A 56 -24.32 3.81 -2.98
N GLU A 57 -23.08 3.58 -3.35
CA GLU A 57 -22.34 2.35 -3.03
C GLU A 57 -22.11 2.18 -1.52
N ALA A 58 -21.80 3.29 -0.81
CA ALA A 58 -21.64 3.30 0.64
C ALA A 58 -22.97 3.16 1.41
N GLY A 59 -24.13 3.31 0.74
CA GLY A 59 -25.44 3.33 1.39
C GLY A 59 -25.62 4.51 2.35
N VAL A 60 -25.14 5.69 1.93
CA VAL A 60 -25.26 6.95 2.66
C VAL A 60 -25.73 8.06 1.71
N ASP A 61 -26.17 9.18 2.26
CA ASP A 61 -26.48 10.37 1.46
C ASP A 61 -25.19 11.17 1.11
N ARG A 62 -25.32 12.05 0.14
CA ARG A 62 -24.23 12.91 -0.32
C ARG A 62 -23.73 13.86 0.77
N ALA A 63 -24.60 14.37 1.63
CA ALA A 63 -24.24 15.23 2.74
C ALA A 63 -23.33 14.50 3.74
N THR A 64 -23.62 13.23 3.99
CA THR A 64 -22.78 12.35 4.80
C THR A 64 -21.37 12.23 4.20
N ILE A 65 -21.22 12.07 2.89
CA ILE A 65 -19.87 12.04 2.27
C ILE A 65 -19.13 13.34 2.56
N TYR A 66 -19.74 14.49 2.31
CA TYR A 66 -19.11 15.81 2.54
C TYR A 66 -18.82 16.13 4.01
N TYR A 67 -19.48 15.46 4.94
CA TYR A 67 -19.12 15.54 6.36
C TYR A 67 -17.75 14.92 6.66
N TYR A 68 -17.37 13.86 5.94
CA TYR A 68 -16.13 13.13 6.15
C TYR A 68 -14.99 13.53 5.18
N PHE A 69 -15.33 13.98 3.97
CA PHE A 69 -14.38 14.26 2.90
C PHE A 69 -14.76 15.53 2.13
N SER A 70 -13.79 16.38 1.86
CA SER A 70 -13.99 17.62 1.11
C SER A 70 -14.40 17.39 -0.34
N ASP A 71 -13.84 16.33 -0.95
CA ASP A 71 -14.00 15.99 -2.35
C ASP A 71 -13.66 14.51 -2.59
N LYS A 72 -13.83 14.04 -3.84
CA LYS A 72 -13.49 12.66 -4.21
C LYS A 72 -11.98 12.38 -4.10
N GLY A 73 -11.14 13.37 -4.35
CA GLY A 73 -9.70 13.25 -4.21
C GLY A 73 -9.29 12.91 -2.79
N ALA A 74 -9.94 13.52 -1.78
CA ALA A 74 -9.71 13.18 -0.38
C ALA A 74 -10.04 11.73 -0.04
N ILE A 75 -11.08 11.16 -0.65
CA ILE A 75 -11.42 9.74 -0.47
C ILE A 75 -10.33 8.84 -1.06
N PHE A 76 -9.83 9.19 -2.26
CA PHE A 76 -8.78 8.41 -2.92
C PHE A 76 -7.44 8.52 -2.21
N ARG A 77 -7.07 9.69 -1.74
CA ARG A 77 -5.86 9.88 -0.93
C ARG A 77 -5.85 8.97 0.30
N ASP A 78 -6.97 8.92 1.02
CA ASP A 78 -7.12 8.04 2.19
C ASP A 78 -6.97 6.56 1.81
N ALA A 79 -7.58 6.17 0.70
CA ALA A 79 -7.52 4.80 0.20
C ALA A 79 -6.09 4.40 -0.19
N ILE A 80 -5.40 5.24 -0.92
CA ILE A 80 -4.02 5.01 -1.38
C ILE A 80 -3.06 5.02 -0.19
N HIS A 81 -3.17 6.03 0.69
CA HIS A 81 -2.31 6.16 1.86
C HIS A 81 -2.38 4.91 2.75
N GLY A 82 -3.58 4.42 3.07
CA GLY A 82 -3.75 3.22 3.88
C GLY A 82 -3.11 1.97 3.25
N GLY A 83 -3.33 1.77 1.95
CA GLY A 83 -2.76 0.63 1.22
C GLY A 83 -1.24 0.68 1.10
N LEU A 84 -0.69 1.87 0.81
CA LEU A 84 0.76 2.06 0.73
C LEU A 84 1.43 1.91 2.10
N ALA A 85 0.86 2.48 3.14
CA ALA A 85 1.42 2.38 4.49
C ALA A 85 1.48 0.92 4.97
N GLU A 86 0.42 0.15 4.73
CA GLU A 86 0.38 -1.28 5.05
C GLU A 86 1.43 -2.06 4.25
N MET A 87 1.54 -1.79 2.95
CA MET A 87 2.52 -2.42 2.08
C MET A 87 3.96 -2.13 2.55
N VAL A 88 4.28 -0.86 2.84
CA VAL A 88 5.60 -0.46 3.31
C VAL A 88 5.94 -1.11 4.65
N ALA A 89 5.02 -1.14 5.61
CA ALA A 89 5.22 -1.81 6.89
C ALA A 89 5.56 -3.30 6.71
N ALA A 90 4.83 -4.01 5.85
CA ALA A 90 5.12 -5.42 5.56
C ALA A 90 6.46 -5.61 4.83
N LEU A 91 6.87 -4.68 3.97
CA LEU A 91 8.19 -4.71 3.35
C LEU A 91 9.33 -4.45 4.36
N GLU A 92 9.10 -3.60 5.36
CA GLU A 92 10.06 -3.38 6.45
C GLU A 92 10.23 -4.64 7.32
N GLU A 93 9.16 -5.39 7.57
CA GLU A 93 9.23 -6.70 8.23
C GLU A 93 10.08 -7.69 7.42
N VAL A 94 9.88 -7.76 6.10
CA VAL A 94 10.71 -8.59 5.21
C VAL A 94 12.17 -8.15 5.23
N ALA A 95 12.44 -6.86 5.19
CA ALA A 95 13.81 -6.33 5.25
C ALA A 95 14.52 -6.67 6.56
N ALA A 96 13.76 -6.73 7.66
CA ALA A 96 14.27 -7.06 9.01
C ALA A 96 14.31 -8.56 9.32
N SER A 97 13.84 -9.45 8.44
CA SER A 97 13.67 -10.88 8.72
C SER A 97 14.98 -11.65 8.96
N GLY A 98 16.11 -11.11 8.51
CA GLY A 98 17.40 -11.83 8.56
C GLY A 98 17.56 -12.91 7.47
N ASP A 99 16.58 -13.09 6.60
CA ASP A 99 16.65 -14.01 5.47
C ASP A 99 17.71 -13.58 4.44
N SER A 100 18.13 -14.53 3.59
CA SER A 100 19.04 -14.22 2.48
C SER A 100 18.39 -13.23 1.49
N PRO A 101 19.19 -12.43 0.77
CA PRO A 101 18.67 -11.42 -0.17
C PRO A 101 17.73 -11.96 -1.25
N ASP A 102 17.92 -13.17 -1.73
CA ASP A 102 17.03 -13.82 -2.71
C ASP A 102 15.67 -14.17 -2.11
N VAL A 103 15.64 -14.67 -0.87
CA VAL A 103 14.40 -14.93 -0.13
C VAL A 103 13.68 -13.61 0.19
N ARG A 104 14.42 -12.59 0.64
CA ARG A 104 13.84 -11.25 0.90
C ARG A 104 13.27 -10.63 -0.37
N LEU A 105 13.94 -10.76 -1.52
CA LEU A 105 13.46 -10.24 -2.78
C LEU A 105 12.14 -10.92 -3.19
N ARG A 106 12.07 -12.26 -3.10
CA ARG A 106 10.86 -13.03 -3.37
C ARG A 106 9.72 -12.62 -2.44
N ASN A 107 9.98 -12.55 -1.15
CA ASN A 107 8.96 -12.16 -0.17
C ASN A 107 8.49 -10.71 -0.36
N SER A 108 9.39 -9.79 -0.72
CA SER A 108 9.01 -8.41 -1.08
C SER A 108 8.07 -8.38 -2.29
N MET A 109 8.32 -9.20 -3.31
CA MET A 109 7.45 -9.28 -4.48
C MET A 109 6.07 -9.83 -4.10
N ARG A 110 5.98 -10.84 -3.23
CA ARG A 110 4.71 -11.34 -2.69
C ARG A 110 3.95 -10.27 -1.90
N VAL A 111 4.66 -9.52 -1.03
CA VAL A 111 4.05 -8.41 -0.27
C VAL A 111 3.42 -7.39 -1.21
N VAL A 112 4.12 -6.96 -2.25
CA VAL A 112 3.61 -5.98 -3.21
C VAL A 112 2.40 -6.51 -3.97
N MET A 113 2.45 -7.74 -4.46
CA MET A 113 1.33 -8.33 -5.20
C MET A 113 0.10 -8.58 -4.32
N ARG A 114 0.28 -9.04 -3.08
CA ARG A 114 -0.81 -9.16 -2.10
C ARG A 114 -1.42 -7.82 -1.74
N ALA A 115 -0.60 -6.76 -1.64
CA ALA A 115 -1.10 -5.41 -1.43
C ALA A 115 -1.94 -4.93 -2.63
N PHE A 116 -1.52 -5.20 -3.86
CA PHE A 116 -2.31 -4.91 -5.05
C PHE A 116 -3.65 -5.67 -5.06
N GLU A 117 -3.64 -6.95 -4.73
CA GLU A 117 -4.87 -7.75 -4.64
C GLU A 117 -5.82 -7.21 -3.56
N LYS A 118 -5.32 -6.99 -2.35
CA LYS A 118 -6.11 -6.55 -1.19
C LYS A 118 -6.68 -5.14 -1.36
N HIS A 119 -5.89 -4.22 -1.92
CA HIS A 119 -6.23 -2.80 -2.09
C HIS A 119 -6.58 -2.47 -3.55
N TYR A 120 -7.08 -3.45 -4.30
CA TYR A 120 -7.58 -3.22 -5.65
C TYR A 120 -8.93 -2.49 -5.63
N PRO A 121 -9.15 -1.48 -6.46
CA PRO A 121 -8.27 -0.93 -7.49
C PRO A 121 -7.47 0.32 -7.04
N GLN A 122 -7.45 0.66 -5.75
CA GLN A 122 -6.88 1.91 -5.27
C GLN A 122 -5.37 2.03 -5.54
N LEU A 123 -4.60 0.96 -5.20
CA LEU A 123 -3.17 0.94 -5.52
C LEU A 123 -2.90 0.85 -7.01
N TYR A 124 -3.78 0.16 -7.76
CA TYR A 124 -3.74 0.14 -9.22
C TYR A 124 -3.68 1.55 -9.81
N ILE A 125 -4.57 2.44 -9.36
CA ILE A 125 -4.66 3.81 -9.88
C ILE A 125 -3.43 4.63 -9.51
N PHE A 126 -2.90 4.44 -8.30
CA PHE A 126 -1.67 5.11 -7.88
C PHE A 126 -0.50 4.82 -8.85
N PHE A 127 -0.41 3.60 -9.38
CA PHE A 127 0.68 3.20 -10.27
C PHE A 127 0.39 3.40 -11.76
N THR A 128 -0.85 3.63 -12.16
CA THR A 128 -1.23 3.74 -13.60
C THR A 128 -1.56 5.14 -14.05
N GLU A 129 -2.09 5.98 -13.19
CA GLU A 129 -2.47 7.34 -13.55
C GLU A 129 -1.41 8.33 -13.08
N ASP A 130 -1.28 9.44 -13.81
CA ASP A 130 -0.55 10.61 -13.32
C ASP A 130 -1.34 11.21 -12.15
N SER A 131 -1.13 10.63 -10.97
CA SER A 131 -1.80 11.02 -9.72
C SER A 131 -1.49 12.47 -9.33
N SER A 132 -0.52 13.13 -10.00
CA SER A 132 -0.15 14.52 -9.75
C SER A 132 -1.30 15.50 -9.99
N SER A 133 -2.25 15.17 -10.88
CA SER A 133 -3.38 16.03 -11.23
C SER A 133 -4.57 15.94 -10.24
N VAL A 134 -4.61 14.92 -9.39
CA VAL A 134 -5.76 14.61 -8.52
C VAL A 134 -5.45 14.81 -7.04
N ILE A 135 -4.16 14.92 -6.70
CA ILE A 135 -3.67 14.89 -5.34
C ILE A 135 -3.11 16.28 -4.99
N ASP A 136 -3.69 16.93 -3.98
CA ASP A 136 -3.25 18.22 -3.43
C ASP A 136 -1.81 18.11 -2.89
N GLN A 137 -0.98 19.15 -3.09
CA GLN A 137 0.49 19.09 -2.87
C GLN A 137 0.89 18.73 -1.43
N ASP A 138 0.12 19.12 -0.42
CA ASP A 138 0.47 18.86 0.99
C ASP A 138 0.16 17.41 1.43
N LEU A 139 -0.88 16.78 0.88
CA LEU A 139 -1.20 15.37 1.15
C LEU A 139 -0.40 14.39 0.29
N ASN A 140 0.25 14.90 -0.77
CA ASN A 140 1.16 14.14 -1.60
C ASN A 140 2.43 13.69 -0.86
N LYS A 141 2.84 14.41 0.17
CA LYS A 141 4.13 14.18 0.82
C LYS A 141 4.22 12.77 1.41
N GLU A 142 3.23 12.35 2.20
CA GLU A 142 3.21 11.03 2.84
C GLU A 142 3.11 9.90 1.81
N ILE A 143 2.31 10.08 0.76
CA ILE A 143 2.19 9.11 -0.34
C ILE A 143 3.51 9.00 -1.11
N ILE A 144 4.15 10.14 -1.41
CA ILE A 144 5.46 10.19 -2.09
C ILE A 144 6.55 9.56 -1.22
N GLU A 145 6.55 9.85 0.09
CA GLU A 145 7.49 9.27 1.04
C GLU A 145 7.32 7.75 1.14
N SER A 146 6.08 7.25 1.21
CA SER A 146 5.80 5.81 1.20
C SER A 146 6.24 5.15 -0.11
N GLY A 147 5.99 5.79 -1.25
CA GLY A 147 6.45 5.30 -2.56
C GLY A 147 7.98 5.24 -2.64
N ARG A 148 8.69 6.27 -2.15
CA ARG A 148 10.15 6.28 -2.06
C ARG A 148 10.67 5.18 -1.13
N ARG A 149 10.04 5.03 0.04
CA ARG A 149 10.44 4.01 1.00
C ARG A 149 10.30 2.60 0.44
N TYR A 150 9.22 2.32 -0.30
CA TYR A 150 9.08 1.07 -1.07
C TYR A 150 10.25 0.84 -2.03
N GLU A 151 10.59 1.84 -2.84
CA GLU A 151 11.71 1.74 -3.78
C GLU A 151 13.06 1.52 -3.07
N ASP A 152 13.28 2.23 -1.96
CA ASP A 152 14.51 2.12 -1.17
C ASP A 152 14.66 0.72 -0.55
N LEU A 153 13.59 0.12 -0.02
CA LEU A 153 13.62 -1.23 0.55
C LEU A 153 14.00 -2.30 -0.50
N VAL A 154 13.52 -2.15 -1.72
CA VAL A 154 13.91 -3.04 -2.84
C VAL A 154 15.36 -2.79 -3.23
N ASP A 155 15.80 -1.52 -3.34
CA ASP A 155 17.19 -1.15 -3.65
C ASP A 155 18.17 -1.69 -2.59
N GLU A 156 17.84 -1.56 -1.31
CA GLU A 156 18.62 -2.11 -0.19
C GLU A 156 18.78 -3.64 -0.33
N THR A 157 17.71 -4.37 -0.61
CA THR A 157 17.74 -5.82 -0.80
C THR A 157 18.61 -6.22 -2.00
N VAL A 158 18.47 -5.50 -3.11
CA VAL A 158 19.29 -5.73 -4.32
C VAL A 158 20.78 -5.47 -4.05
N ARG A 159 21.10 -4.35 -3.39
CA ARG A 159 22.51 -4.03 -3.04
C ARG A 159 23.12 -5.07 -2.12
N ASP A 160 22.34 -5.56 -1.15
CA ASP A 160 22.78 -6.63 -0.26
C ASP A 160 23.10 -7.90 -1.03
N GLY A 161 22.22 -8.31 -1.94
CA GLY A 161 22.44 -9.51 -2.75
C GLY A 161 23.67 -9.41 -3.64
N ILE A 162 23.91 -8.24 -4.24
CA ILE A 162 25.13 -7.99 -5.04
C ILE A 162 26.37 -8.01 -4.15
N ARG A 163 26.34 -7.34 -3.00
CA ARG A 163 27.46 -7.29 -2.06
C ARG A 163 27.84 -8.68 -1.52
N GLN A 164 26.84 -9.54 -1.28
CA GLN A 164 27.05 -10.91 -0.82
C GLN A 164 27.40 -11.89 -1.96
N GLY A 165 27.43 -11.44 -3.21
CA GLY A 165 27.68 -12.28 -4.36
C GLY A 165 26.54 -13.25 -4.73
N ILE A 166 25.37 -13.07 -4.11
CA ILE A 166 24.16 -13.86 -4.41
C ILE A 166 23.56 -13.42 -5.75
N PHE A 167 23.56 -12.11 -6.03
CA PHE A 167 23.09 -11.55 -7.29
C PHE A 167 24.28 -11.16 -8.17
N GLN A 168 24.18 -11.53 -9.45
CA GLN A 168 25.14 -11.12 -10.47
C GLN A 168 24.38 -10.43 -11.61
N THR A 169 24.72 -9.18 -11.87
CA THR A 169 24.09 -8.36 -12.92
C THR A 169 25.12 -7.42 -13.53
N SER A 170 24.98 -7.10 -14.81
CA SER A 170 25.78 -6.07 -15.50
C SER A 170 25.21 -4.65 -15.28
N LEU A 171 24.00 -4.53 -14.72
CA LEU A 171 23.38 -3.24 -14.46
C LEU A 171 23.89 -2.62 -13.15
N PRO A 172 23.99 -1.28 -13.06
CA PRO A 172 24.17 -0.62 -11.78
C PRO A 172 23.06 -1.04 -10.80
N PRO A 173 23.36 -1.26 -9.50
CA PRO A 173 22.39 -1.78 -8.53
C PRO A 173 21.05 -1.05 -8.53
N LYS A 174 21.10 0.29 -8.56
CA LYS A 174 19.89 1.13 -8.60
C LYS A 174 19.04 0.92 -9.87
N VAL A 175 19.68 0.68 -11.00
CA VAL A 175 18.97 0.40 -12.26
C VAL A 175 18.32 -0.97 -12.21
N PHE A 176 19.02 -1.96 -11.65
CA PHE A 176 18.46 -3.29 -11.47
C PHE A 176 17.26 -3.28 -10.49
N ALA A 177 17.36 -2.54 -9.38
CA ALA A 177 16.22 -2.36 -8.45
C ALA A 177 15.02 -1.72 -9.17
N LYS A 178 15.25 -0.72 -10.05
CA LYS A 178 14.20 -0.14 -10.88
C LYS A 178 13.58 -1.12 -11.88
N THR A 179 14.33 -2.09 -12.36
CA THR A 179 13.79 -3.17 -13.22
C THR A 179 12.81 -4.03 -12.41
N VAL A 180 13.17 -4.39 -11.17
CA VAL A 180 12.31 -5.15 -10.26
C VAL A 180 11.01 -4.40 -9.94
N THR A 181 11.13 -3.16 -9.47
CA THR A 181 9.95 -2.33 -9.13
C THR A 181 9.11 -2.03 -10.36
N GLY A 182 9.73 -1.79 -11.53
CA GLY A 182 9.03 -1.58 -12.79
C GLY A 182 8.21 -2.80 -13.23
N MET A 183 8.76 -4.01 -13.07
CA MET A 183 8.03 -5.25 -13.35
C MET A 183 6.80 -5.38 -12.44
N LEU A 184 6.95 -5.14 -11.14
CA LEU A 184 5.86 -5.19 -10.18
C LEU A 184 4.80 -4.11 -10.47
N ASN A 185 5.21 -2.87 -10.66
CA ASN A 185 4.29 -1.76 -10.90
C ASN A 185 3.52 -1.95 -12.22
N TRP A 186 4.13 -2.58 -13.24
CA TRP A 186 3.46 -2.85 -14.52
C TRP A 186 2.31 -3.85 -14.38
N THR A 187 2.30 -4.70 -13.35
CA THR A 187 1.19 -5.64 -13.08
C THR A 187 -0.13 -4.91 -12.87
N SER A 188 -0.07 -3.67 -12.38
CA SER A 188 -1.25 -2.81 -12.24
C SER A 188 -2.06 -2.66 -13.53
N ARG A 189 -1.49 -2.92 -14.71
CA ARG A 189 -2.17 -2.78 -16.00
C ARG A 189 -2.90 -4.04 -16.46
N TRP A 190 -2.57 -5.21 -15.91
CA TRP A 190 -3.10 -6.47 -16.41
C TRP A 190 -3.51 -7.46 -15.30
N PHE A 191 -2.96 -7.33 -14.08
CA PHE A 191 -3.36 -8.19 -12.97
C PHE A 191 -4.78 -7.84 -12.52
N VAL A 192 -5.63 -8.84 -12.44
CA VAL A 192 -7.00 -8.74 -11.94
C VAL A 192 -7.15 -9.70 -10.79
N PRO A 193 -7.46 -9.23 -9.57
CA PRO A 193 -7.89 -10.11 -8.47
C PRO A 193 -9.03 -11.00 -8.96
N ASP A 194 -9.09 -12.22 -8.49
CA ASP A 194 -10.04 -13.25 -8.96
C ASP A 194 -9.79 -13.77 -10.40
N GLY A 195 -8.63 -13.47 -10.98
CA GLY A 195 -8.16 -14.03 -12.26
C GLY A 195 -7.71 -15.49 -12.14
N MET A 196 -7.11 -16.03 -13.22
CA MET A 196 -6.59 -17.40 -13.26
C MET A 196 -5.40 -17.62 -12.32
N LEU A 197 -4.63 -16.56 -12.01
CA LEU A 197 -3.47 -16.60 -11.14
C LEU A 197 -3.70 -15.67 -9.95
N GLY A 198 -3.40 -16.15 -8.74
CA GLY A 198 -3.39 -15.34 -7.53
C GLY A 198 -2.16 -14.42 -7.44
N ALA A 199 -2.19 -13.51 -6.48
CA ALA A 199 -1.09 -12.58 -6.24
C ALA A 199 0.25 -13.30 -6.00
N ASP A 200 0.24 -14.39 -5.23
CA ASP A 200 1.44 -15.16 -4.94
C ASP A 200 1.98 -15.89 -6.15
N ASP A 201 1.12 -16.47 -6.99
CA ASP A 201 1.54 -17.17 -8.21
C ASP A 201 2.26 -16.23 -9.17
N VAL A 202 1.72 -15.02 -9.33
CA VAL A 202 2.33 -13.97 -10.16
C VAL A 202 3.66 -13.50 -9.56
N ALA A 203 3.71 -13.25 -8.25
CA ALA A 203 4.92 -12.82 -7.56
C ALA A 203 6.03 -13.88 -7.67
N ASP A 204 5.71 -15.15 -7.47
CA ASP A 204 6.67 -16.24 -7.55
C ASP A 204 7.18 -16.44 -8.97
N GLY A 205 6.32 -16.40 -9.98
CA GLY A 205 6.74 -16.49 -11.38
C GLY A 205 7.68 -15.34 -11.78
N MET A 206 7.40 -14.12 -11.31
CA MET A 206 8.28 -12.97 -11.51
C MET A 206 9.61 -13.14 -10.77
N ALA A 207 9.57 -13.56 -9.51
CA ALA A 207 10.78 -13.83 -8.72
C ALA A 207 11.65 -14.90 -9.38
N ASP A 208 11.06 -15.98 -9.85
CA ASP A 208 11.79 -17.04 -10.57
C ASP A 208 12.44 -16.51 -11.85
N THR A 209 11.74 -15.67 -12.60
CA THR A 209 12.28 -15.05 -13.80
C THR A 209 13.50 -14.17 -13.50
N ILE A 210 13.42 -13.34 -12.45
CA ILE A 210 14.52 -12.45 -12.05
C ILE A 210 15.68 -13.25 -11.43
N LEU A 211 15.39 -14.14 -10.48
CA LEU A 211 16.42 -14.85 -9.74
C LEU A 211 17.19 -15.83 -10.63
N ASN A 212 16.53 -16.51 -11.55
CA ASN A 212 17.21 -17.38 -12.53
C ASN A 212 18.08 -16.58 -13.52
N GLY A 213 17.77 -15.31 -13.73
CA GLY A 213 18.58 -14.41 -14.56
C GLY A 213 19.75 -13.75 -13.84
N VAL A 214 19.71 -13.62 -12.48
CA VAL A 214 20.70 -12.87 -11.69
C VAL A 214 21.47 -13.72 -10.67
N MET A 215 21.09 -14.99 -10.48
CA MET A 215 21.83 -15.88 -9.60
C MET A 215 23.24 -16.12 -10.16
N ALA A 216 24.24 -16.08 -9.28
CA ALA A 216 25.60 -16.42 -9.65
C ALA A 216 25.64 -17.86 -10.17
N ARG A 217 26.11 -18.08 -11.40
CA ARG A 217 26.29 -19.42 -11.94
C ARG A 217 27.43 -20.08 -11.17
N ALA A 218 27.21 -21.32 -10.72
CA ALA A 218 28.29 -22.13 -10.19
C ALA A 218 29.38 -22.21 -11.26
N THR A 219 30.57 -21.73 -10.96
CA THR A 219 31.74 -21.91 -11.83
C THR A 219 32.03 -23.41 -11.82
N GLU A 220 31.73 -24.11 -12.91
CA GLU A 220 32.28 -25.47 -13.13
C GLU A 220 33.79 -25.35 -13.05
N ARG A 221 34.39 -25.97 -12.03
CA ARG A 221 35.83 -26.15 -11.89
C ARG A 221 36.25 -27.44 -12.56
#